data_5b4fd2a2b5452a9d185081edbdf44d08
#
_entry.id   5b4fd2a2b5452a9d185081edbdf44d08
#
_cell.length_a   1.000
_cell.length_b   1.000
_cell.length_c   1.000
_cell.angle_alpha   90.00
_cell.angle_beta   90.00
_cell.angle_gamma   90.00
#
_symmetry.space_group_name_H-M   'P 1'
#
loop_
_entity.id
_entity.type
_entity.pdbx_description
1 polymer ?
#
loop_
_entity_poly.entity_id
_entity_poly.type
_entity_poly.pdbx_seq_one_letter_code
_entity_poly.pdbx_strand_id
1 'polypeptide(L)'
;MSHFSPLLWLCAVSAAALNSFTALDPTGAYEQYLDALGENTPAIAAFFDAAESGVFPWTIPGVSESIPSPVPDLLPQPPEVVDPVIPDEPEEPVSQFTTVDASYFDDALFLGDSHTDGFHDYAGLGNATYFTKNGLTVKDAMEKSFIELDGKKVTLAEALGTRQFGKVYILLGINEIGAYTAADWAAQYKSLLNLVREKQPDAVIFIQSIFHTTQKKSDSSYFKNEVINERNAAIAQLADGKTIFYLDLNPLFDDENGALRADYSGDGVHVRAPYYVQWRDHLYRFGVVK
;
A
#
# COMPACT_ATOMS: atom_id res chain seq x y z
N MET A 1 20.74 -24.87 -9.08
CA MET A 1 21.39 -23.57 -8.91
C MET A 1 20.38 -22.70 -8.16
N SER A 2 20.62 -22.41 -6.90
CA SER A 2 19.68 -21.65 -6.07
C SER A 2 19.72 -20.18 -6.52
N HIS A 3 18.60 -19.66 -6.98
CA HIS A 3 18.44 -18.24 -7.25
C HIS A 3 18.34 -17.49 -5.92
N PHE A 4 19.43 -16.88 -5.51
CA PHE A 4 19.42 -15.94 -4.39
C PHE A 4 18.59 -14.71 -4.80
N SER A 5 17.56 -14.38 -4.01
CA SER A 5 16.76 -13.17 -4.21
C SER A 5 17.66 -11.93 -4.07
N PRO A 6 17.61 -10.97 -5.02
CA PRO A 6 18.37 -9.72 -4.91
C PRO A 6 18.07 -8.96 -3.62
N LEU A 7 16.84 -9.04 -3.10
CA LEU A 7 16.41 -8.41 -1.85
C LEU A 7 17.12 -9.04 -0.64
N LEU A 8 17.19 -10.37 -0.57
CA LEU A 8 17.92 -11.07 0.49
C LEU A 8 19.40 -10.73 0.46
N TRP A 9 19.98 -10.58 -0.73
CA TRP A 9 21.38 -10.16 -0.87
C TRP A 9 21.58 -8.72 -0.37
N LEU A 10 20.69 -7.79 -0.71
CA LEU A 10 20.72 -6.40 -0.25
C LEU A 10 20.60 -6.33 1.27
N CYS A 11 19.67 -7.05 1.87
CA CYS A 11 19.51 -7.13 3.32
C CYS A 11 20.74 -7.69 4.01
N ALA A 12 21.36 -8.74 3.46
CA ALA A 12 22.57 -9.34 4.01
C ALA A 12 23.77 -8.39 3.94
N VAL A 13 23.94 -7.65 2.83
CA VAL A 13 25.00 -6.66 2.67
C VAL A 13 24.79 -5.49 3.63
N SER A 14 23.57 -4.99 3.77
CA SER A 14 23.26 -3.90 4.70
C SER A 14 23.50 -4.32 6.16
N ALA A 15 23.08 -5.52 6.55
CA ALA A 15 23.31 -6.05 7.87
C ALA A 15 24.82 -6.24 8.16
N ALA A 16 25.57 -6.76 7.19
CA ALA A 16 27.02 -6.90 7.32
C ALA A 16 27.75 -5.55 7.44
N ALA A 17 27.30 -4.54 6.68
CA ALA A 17 27.85 -3.20 6.75
C ALA A 17 27.59 -2.55 8.11
N LEU A 18 26.35 -2.64 8.63
CA LEU A 18 25.98 -2.13 9.95
C LEU A 18 26.75 -2.85 11.07
N ASN A 19 26.84 -4.18 10.98
CA ASN A 19 27.61 -4.95 11.96
C ASN A 19 29.08 -4.54 11.98
N SER A 20 29.70 -4.33 10.80
CA SER A 20 31.11 -3.89 10.70
C SER A 20 31.27 -2.47 11.21
N PHE A 21 30.38 -1.55 10.88
CA PHE A 21 30.41 -0.17 11.38
C PHE A 21 30.34 -0.13 12.91
N THR A 22 29.37 -0.87 13.49
CA THR A 22 29.17 -0.93 14.94
C THR A 22 30.37 -1.57 15.65
N ALA A 23 30.91 -2.66 15.09
CA ALA A 23 32.07 -3.36 15.67
C ALA A 23 33.35 -2.53 15.65
N LEU A 24 33.55 -1.67 14.63
CA LEU A 24 34.72 -0.78 14.53
C LEU A 24 34.56 0.45 15.42
N ASP A 25 33.32 0.84 15.69
CA ASP A 25 32.93 2.02 16.47
C ASP A 25 33.87 3.23 16.28
N PRO A 26 34.06 3.76 15.07
CA PRO A 26 35.04 4.80 14.76
C PRO A 26 34.80 6.11 15.53
N THR A 27 33.65 6.21 16.20
CA THR A 27 33.21 7.42 16.94
C THR A 27 33.20 7.24 18.46
N GLY A 28 33.31 6.01 18.98
CA GLY A 28 33.15 5.67 20.38
C GLY A 28 31.69 5.76 20.88
N ALA A 29 30.71 5.99 19.97
CA ALA A 29 29.34 6.20 20.35
C ALA A 29 28.60 4.91 20.73
N TYR A 30 29.14 3.76 20.31
CA TYR A 30 28.56 2.44 20.57
C TYR A 30 29.31 1.68 21.70
N GLU A 31 30.36 2.19 22.26
CA GLU A 31 31.24 1.50 23.25
C GLU A 31 30.42 0.91 24.40
N GLN A 32 29.56 1.71 25.05
CA GLN A 32 28.71 1.24 26.15
C GLN A 32 27.73 0.13 25.79
N TYR A 33 27.27 0.09 24.54
CA TYR A 33 26.35 -0.93 24.04
C TYR A 33 27.10 -2.19 23.62
N LEU A 34 28.31 -2.05 23.09
CA LEU A 34 29.22 -3.17 22.77
C LEU A 34 29.66 -3.89 24.02
N ASP A 35 30.02 -3.15 25.09
CA ASP A 35 30.44 -3.70 26.38
C ASP A 35 29.31 -4.45 27.08
N ALA A 36 28.05 -4.12 26.78
CA ALA A 36 26.89 -4.79 27.34
C ALA A 36 26.54 -6.12 26.63
N LEU A 37 27.15 -6.41 25.46
CA LEU A 37 26.85 -7.63 24.71
C LEU A 37 27.41 -8.88 25.39
N GLY A 38 26.63 -9.96 25.31
CA GLY A 38 27.08 -11.30 25.74
C GLY A 38 28.07 -11.91 24.74
N GLU A 39 28.89 -12.88 25.24
CA GLU A 39 29.77 -13.66 24.38
C GLU A 39 28.96 -14.29 23.20
N ASN A 40 29.49 -14.15 22.00
CA ASN A 40 28.88 -14.58 20.72
C ASN A 40 27.69 -13.78 20.20
N THR A 41 27.40 -12.60 20.75
CA THR A 41 26.36 -11.71 20.19
C THR A 41 26.99 -10.84 19.08
N PRO A 42 26.39 -10.78 17.86
CA PRO A 42 26.91 -9.91 16.80
C PRO A 42 26.85 -8.43 17.18
N ALA A 43 27.85 -7.65 16.79
CA ALA A 43 27.95 -6.22 17.11
C ALA A 43 26.74 -5.39 16.64
N ILE A 44 26.03 -5.85 15.60
CA ILE A 44 24.78 -5.20 15.13
C ILE A 44 23.71 -5.13 16.24
N ALA A 45 23.74 -5.98 17.24
CA ALA A 45 22.82 -5.89 18.38
C ALA A 45 23.03 -4.58 19.16
N ALA A 46 24.28 -4.16 19.38
CA ALA A 46 24.60 -2.88 20.00
C ALA A 46 24.06 -1.69 19.19
N PHE A 47 23.99 -1.81 17.86
CA PHE A 47 23.36 -0.79 17.02
C PHE A 47 21.85 -0.64 17.33
N PHE A 48 21.13 -1.75 17.49
CA PHE A 48 19.70 -1.70 17.80
C PHE A 48 19.44 -1.15 19.22
N ASP A 49 20.22 -1.56 20.20
CA ASP A 49 20.12 -1.05 21.57
C ASP A 49 20.42 0.46 21.65
N ALA A 50 21.42 0.92 20.87
CA ALA A 50 21.75 2.33 20.73
C ALA A 50 20.63 3.12 20.04
N ALA A 51 20.03 2.53 18.99
CA ALA A 51 18.91 3.14 18.25
C ALA A 51 17.67 3.32 19.11
N GLU A 52 17.36 2.39 20.00
CA GLU A 52 16.28 2.54 20.99
C GLU A 52 16.54 3.72 21.95
N SER A 53 17.79 4.07 22.16
CA SER A 53 18.23 5.23 22.94
C SER A 53 18.40 6.51 22.11
N GLY A 54 18.02 6.49 20.81
CA GLY A 54 18.12 7.63 19.90
C GLY A 54 19.51 7.89 19.32
N VAL A 55 20.45 6.94 19.45
CA VAL A 55 21.81 7.05 18.89
C VAL A 55 21.86 6.36 17.54
N PHE A 56 22.01 7.15 16.47
CA PHE A 56 22.12 6.67 15.09
C PHE A 56 23.43 7.16 14.45
N PRO A 57 23.96 6.48 13.40
CA PRO A 57 25.20 6.90 12.73
C PRO A 57 25.17 8.35 12.25
N TRP A 58 24.01 8.85 11.84
CA TRP A 58 23.82 10.22 11.36
C TRP A 58 23.53 11.26 12.46
N THR A 59 23.34 10.83 13.71
CA THR A 59 23.17 11.73 14.87
C THR A 59 24.48 11.96 15.61
N ILE A 60 25.57 11.28 15.23
CA ILE A 60 26.85 11.35 15.90
C ILE A 60 27.67 12.52 15.33
N PRO A 61 28.05 13.54 16.14
CA PRO A 61 28.87 14.67 15.66
C PRO A 61 30.20 14.19 15.10
N GLY A 62 30.55 14.56 13.85
CA GLY A 62 31.81 14.25 13.20
C GLY A 62 31.81 13.19 12.10
N VAL A 63 30.69 12.50 11.84
CA VAL A 63 30.59 11.49 10.76
C VAL A 63 30.25 12.11 9.40
N SER A 64 29.87 13.38 9.34
CA SER A 64 29.45 14.08 8.10
C SER A 64 30.58 14.65 7.26
N GLU A 65 31.85 14.53 7.65
CA GLU A 65 32.96 15.16 6.94
C GLU A 65 34.02 14.15 6.48
N SER A 66 33.78 13.39 5.42
CA SER A 66 34.86 12.83 4.59
C SER A 66 34.36 12.28 3.25
N ILE A 67 34.10 13.17 2.31
CA ILE A 67 34.18 12.85 0.88
C ILE A 67 35.06 13.93 0.24
N PRO A 68 36.28 13.64 -0.25
CA PRO A 68 37.11 14.64 -0.92
C PRO A 68 36.64 14.87 -2.36
N SER A 69 36.26 16.10 -2.67
CA SER A 69 36.11 16.57 -4.04
C SER A 69 37.42 17.18 -4.54
N PRO A 70 37.83 16.96 -5.78
CA PRO A 70 38.97 17.65 -6.37
C PRO A 70 38.58 19.06 -6.84
N VAL A 71 39.32 20.06 -6.37
CA VAL A 71 39.21 21.46 -6.77
C VAL A 71 40.35 21.84 -7.70
N PRO A 72 40.16 22.63 -8.75
CA PRO A 72 41.20 23.50 -9.29
C PRO A 72 41.05 24.93 -8.76
N ASP A 73 42.19 25.46 -8.36
CA ASP A 73 42.45 26.77 -7.85
C ASP A 73 42.07 27.93 -8.80
N LEU A 74 41.38 28.96 -8.30
CA LEU A 74 41.41 30.32 -8.84
C LEU A 74 41.12 31.35 -7.74
N LEU A 75 41.95 32.40 -7.71
CA LEU A 75 42.13 33.45 -6.71
C LEU A 75 40.91 34.37 -6.46
N PRO A 76 40.90 35.14 -5.34
CA PRO A 76 39.71 35.70 -4.71
C PRO A 76 39.28 37.05 -5.21
N GLN A 77 37.96 37.29 -5.26
CA GLN A 77 37.36 38.62 -5.31
C GLN A 77 36.68 38.95 -3.95
N PRO A 78 36.61 40.23 -3.53
CA PRO A 78 36.13 40.57 -2.19
C PRO A 78 34.58 40.49 -2.10
N PRO A 79 34.05 40.27 -0.85
CA PRO A 79 32.70 39.85 -0.64
C PRO A 79 31.67 40.98 -0.80
N GLU A 80 30.65 40.73 -1.61
CA GLU A 80 29.39 41.41 -1.58
C GLU A 80 28.56 40.77 -0.42
N VAL A 81 28.08 41.63 0.49
CA VAL A 81 27.27 41.20 1.63
C VAL A 81 25.90 40.81 1.08
N VAL A 82 25.66 39.49 1.01
CA VAL A 82 24.31 38.94 0.81
C VAL A 82 23.82 38.42 2.15
N ASP A 83 22.61 38.83 2.52
CA ASP A 83 21.92 38.30 3.69
C ASP A 83 21.89 36.77 3.67
N PRO A 84 22.05 36.08 4.83
CA PRO A 84 22.05 34.63 4.87
C PRO A 84 20.71 34.09 4.36
N VAL A 85 20.72 33.46 3.18
CA VAL A 85 19.63 32.59 2.74
C VAL A 85 19.62 31.42 3.72
N ILE A 86 18.61 31.38 4.58
CA ILE A 86 18.30 30.22 5.40
C ILE A 86 18.00 29.08 4.42
N PRO A 87 18.74 27.95 4.45
CA PRO A 87 18.37 26.81 3.62
C PRO A 87 16.95 26.41 3.98
N ASP A 88 16.08 26.29 2.97
CA ASP A 88 14.77 25.68 3.16
C ASP A 88 14.98 24.33 3.87
N GLU A 89 14.36 24.18 5.02
CA GLU A 89 14.25 22.92 5.74
C GLU A 89 13.76 21.88 4.73
N PRO A 90 14.38 20.68 4.60
CA PRO A 90 13.91 19.71 3.63
C PRO A 90 12.43 19.44 3.92
N GLU A 91 11.57 19.79 2.97
CA GLU A 91 10.15 19.51 3.06
C GLU A 91 9.99 18.02 3.36
N GLU A 92 9.46 17.69 4.54
CA GLU A 92 9.04 16.31 4.83
C GLU A 92 8.13 15.85 3.67
N PRO A 93 8.27 14.61 3.18
CA PRO A 93 7.43 14.13 2.09
C PRO A 93 5.97 14.30 2.52
N VAL A 94 5.29 15.27 1.92
CA VAL A 94 3.89 15.56 2.21
C VAL A 94 3.12 14.27 1.96
N SER A 95 2.53 13.71 3.00
CA SER A 95 1.69 12.53 2.87
C SER A 95 0.61 12.86 1.83
N GLN A 96 0.52 12.06 0.77
CA GLN A 96 -0.50 12.21 -0.27
C GLN A 96 -1.91 12.01 0.29
N PHE A 97 -2.03 11.47 1.49
CA PHE A 97 -3.28 11.14 2.16
C PHE A 97 -3.48 11.97 3.41
N THR A 98 -4.74 12.34 3.63
CA THR A 98 -5.19 13.03 4.84
C THR A 98 -6.31 12.24 5.51
N THR A 99 -6.49 12.45 6.82
CA THR A 99 -7.63 11.89 7.53
C THR A 99 -8.90 12.65 7.17
N VAL A 100 -9.95 11.89 6.86
CA VAL A 100 -11.26 12.40 6.46
C VAL A 100 -12.36 11.79 7.34
N ASP A 101 -13.56 12.31 7.22
CA ASP A 101 -14.76 11.79 7.87
C ASP A 101 -15.74 11.16 6.86
N ALA A 102 -16.91 10.76 7.35
CA ALA A 102 -17.92 10.10 6.51
C ALA A 102 -18.41 10.97 5.34
N SER A 103 -18.43 12.30 5.48
CA SER A 103 -18.91 13.19 4.42
C SER A 103 -18.00 13.18 3.18
N TYR A 104 -16.74 12.80 3.35
CA TYR A 104 -15.82 12.61 2.22
C TYR A 104 -16.33 11.60 1.19
N PHE A 105 -17.18 10.66 1.61
CA PHE A 105 -17.71 9.59 0.77
C PHE A 105 -19.08 9.90 0.13
N ASP A 106 -19.62 11.11 0.32
CA ASP A 106 -20.95 11.51 -0.24
C ASP A 106 -20.98 11.41 -1.78
N ASP A 107 -19.85 11.64 -2.43
CA ASP A 107 -19.66 11.54 -3.88
C ASP A 107 -18.83 10.31 -4.29
N ALA A 108 -18.68 9.32 -3.40
CA ALA A 108 -17.95 8.11 -3.67
C ALA A 108 -18.81 7.02 -4.30
N LEU A 109 -18.19 6.25 -5.21
CA LEU A 109 -18.70 4.99 -5.73
C LEU A 109 -17.83 3.84 -5.23
N PHE A 110 -18.45 2.80 -4.70
CA PHE A 110 -17.83 1.50 -4.43
C PHE A 110 -18.29 0.49 -5.47
N LEU A 111 -17.35 0.00 -6.27
CA LEU A 111 -17.57 -1.03 -7.30
C LEU A 111 -16.90 -2.32 -6.84
N GLY A 112 -17.67 -3.41 -6.75
CA GLY A 112 -17.07 -4.66 -6.34
C GLY A 112 -18.00 -5.87 -6.27
N ASP A 113 -17.45 -6.94 -5.72
CA ASP A 113 -18.12 -8.22 -5.55
C ASP A 113 -18.78 -8.35 -4.16
N SER A 114 -18.92 -9.59 -3.68
CA SER A 114 -19.55 -9.90 -2.38
C SER A 114 -18.85 -9.27 -1.17
N HIS A 115 -17.54 -8.96 -1.25
CA HIS A 115 -16.87 -8.25 -0.17
C HIS A 115 -17.34 -6.80 -0.10
N THR A 116 -17.48 -6.14 -1.25
CA THR A 116 -18.01 -4.77 -1.33
C THR A 116 -19.50 -4.72 -0.97
N ASP A 117 -20.24 -5.75 -1.28
CA ASP A 117 -21.64 -5.91 -0.87
C ASP A 117 -21.77 -6.01 0.66
N GLY A 118 -20.90 -6.81 1.29
CA GLY A 118 -20.79 -6.85 2.74
C GLY A 118 -20.31 -5.53 3.36
N PHE A 119 -19.43 -4.80 2.68
CA PHE A 119 -19.04 -3.46 3.12
C PHE A 119 -20.24 -2.49 3.10
N HIS A 120 -21.05 -2.52 2.07
CA HIS A 120 -22.31 -1.75 2.00
C HIS A 120 -23.22 -2.06 3.19
N ASP A 121 -23.40 -3.34 3.49
CA ASP A 121 -24.36 -3.77 4.52
C ASP A 121 -23.88 -3.50 5.97
N TYR A 122 -22.58 -3.59 6.22
CA TYR A 122 -22.06 -3.67 7.60
C TYR A 122 -21.07 -2.56 8.00
N ALA A 123 -20.52 -1.80 7.06
CA ALA A 123 -19.56 -0.77 7.39
C ALA A 123 -20.18 0.53 7.96
N GLY A 124 -21.48 0.74 7.73
CA GLY A 124 -22.18 1.95 8.20
C GLY A 124 -21.79 3.21 7.41
N LEU A 125 -21.44 3.07 6.14
CA LEU A 125 -21.12 4.18 5.22
C LEU A 125 -22.24 4.31 4.17
N GLY A 126 -23.46 4.62 4.65
CA GLY A 126 -24.68 4.60 3.82
C GLY A 126 -24.88 5.80 2.88
N ASN A 127 -24.00 6.79 2.93
CA ASN A 127 -24.05 7.97 2.06
C ASN A 127 -23.36 7.79 0.71
N ALA A 128 -22.51 6.76 0.57
CA ALA A 128 -21.84 6.42 -0.69
C ALA A 128 -22.79 5.69 -1.66
N THR A 129 -22.37 5.60 -2.92
CA THR A 129 -23.05 4.79 -3.96
C THR A 129 -22.36 3.44 -4.08
N TYR A 130 -23.14 2.37 -4.30
CA TYR A 130 -22.61 1.01 -4.40
C TYR A 130 -23.09 0.35 -5.69
N PHE A 131 -22.15 -0.13 -6.50
CA PHE A 131 -22.39 -0.98 -7.67
C PHE A 131 -21.80 -2.35 -7.38
N THR A 132 -22.59 -3.22 -6.76
CA THR A 132 -22.13 -4.53 -6.28
C THR A 132 -22.91 -5.66 -6.90
N LYS A 133 -22.25 -6.82 -6.96
CA LYS A 133 -22.90 -8.08 -7.32
C LYS A 133 -22.08 -9.25 -6.78
N ASN A 134 -22.74 -10.16 -6.07
CA ASN A 134 -22.11 -11.41 -5.63
C ASN A 134 -21.53 -12.18 -6.82
N GLY A 135 -20.26 -12.59 -6.71
CA GLY A 135 -19.57 -13.30 -7.77
C GLY A 135 -19.14 -12.44 -8.97
N LEU A 136 -19.17 -11.11 -8.84
CA LEU A 136 -18.77 -10.21 -9.92
C LEU A 136 -17.28 -10.41 -10.24
N THR A 137 -16.99 -10.56 -11.54
CA THR A 137 -15.64 -10.60 -12.08
C THR A 137 -15.31 -9.29 -12.78
N VAL A 138 -14.03 -9.02 -13.03
CA VAL A 138 -13.59 -7.84 -13.79
C VAL A 138 -14.23 -7.82 -15.19
N LYS A 139 -14.26 -8.99 -15.85
CA LYS A 139 -14.91 -9.13 -17.16
C LYS A 139 -16.41 -8.85 -17.10
N ASP A 140 -17.09 -9.46 -16.14
CA ASP A 140 -18.54 -9.28 -15.98
C ASP A 140 -18.92 -7.83 -15.63
N ALA A 141 -18.08 -7.15 -14.86
CA ALA A 141 -18.27 -5.72 -14.53
C ALA A 141 -18.28 -4.83 -15.78
N MET A 142 -17.47 -5.18 -16.80
CA MET A 142 -17.43 -4.43 -18.06
C MET A 142 -18.53 -4.81 -19.04
N GLU A 143 -18.96 -6.09 -19.07
CA GLU A 143 -19.78 -6.63 -20.14
C GLU A 143 -21.26 -6.81 -19.75
N LYS A 144 -21.55 -7.04 -18.46
CA LYS A 144 -22.92 -7.41 -18.03
C LYS A 144 -23.70 -6.22 -17.47
N SER A 145 -25.02 -6.27 -17.70
CA SER A 145 -25.97 -5.38 -17.04
C SER A 145 -26.31 -5.94 -15.65
N PHE A 146 -25.77 -5.34 -14.59
CA PHE A 146 -25.96 -5.79 -13.21
C PHE A 146 -26.42 -4.68 -12.25
N ILE A 147 -26.30 -3.43 -12.67
CA ILE A 147 -26.66 -2.26 -11.85
C ILE A 147 -28.11 -1.91 -12.10
N GLU A 148 -28.90 -1.75 -11.03
CA GLU A 148 -30.30 -1.37 -11.15
C GLU A 148 -30.43 0.15 -11.06
N LEU A 149 -30.92 0.77 -12.14
CA LEU A 149 -31.28 2.18 -12.21
C LEU A 149 -32.67 2.33 -12.78
N ASP A 150 -33.57 3.03 -12.08
CA ASP A 150 -34.93 3.31 -12.47
C ASP A 150 -35.71 2.03 -12.88
N GLY A 151 -35.50 0.93 -12.14
CA GLY A 151 -36.14 -0.37 -12.37
C GLY A 151 -35.61 -1.14 -13.59
N LYS A 152 -34.48 -0.74 -14.16
CA LYS A 152 -33.83 -1.43 -15.27
C LYS A 152 -32.39 -1.81 -14.90
N LYS A 153 -31.96 -2.97 -15.40
CA LYS A 153 -30.57 -3.37 -15.32
C LYS A 153 -29.79 -2.74 -16.45
N VAL A 154 -28.74 -2.01 -16.07
CA VAL A 154 -27.82 -1.32 -16.98
C VAL A 154 -26.38 -1.83 -16.79
N THR A 155 -25.53 -1.56 -17.77
CA THR A 155 -24.08 -1.82 -17.71
C THR A 155 -23.39 -0.79 -16.82
N LEU A 156 -22.15 -1.10 -16.41
CA LEU A 156 -21.30 -0.14 -15.69
C LEU A 156 -21.10 1.15 -16.50
N ALA A 157 -20.84 1.03 -17.80
CA ALA A 157 -20.64 2.18 -18.69
C ALA A 157 -21.86 3.11 -18.74
N GLU A 158 -23.07 2.54 -18.81
CA GLU A 158 -24.31 3.30 -18.78
C GLU A 158 -24.52 3.97 -17.42
N ALA A 159 -24.32 3.22 -16.31
CA ALA A 159 -24.48 3.75 -14.96
C ALA A 159 -23.51 4.89 -14.65
N LEU A 160 -22.23 4.74 -15.01
CA LEU A 160 -21.21 5.79 -14.87
C LEU A 160 -21.50 7.04 -15.72
N GLY A 161 -22.27 6.89 -16.80
CA GLY A 161 -22.70 8.01 -17.65
C GLY A 161 -23.80 8.88 -17.03
N THR A 162 -24.46 8.41 -15.95
CA THR A 162 -25.63 9.11 -15.37
C THR A 162 -25.26 10.21 -14.37
N ARG A 163 -24.11 10.10 -13.72
CA ARG A 163 -23.61 11.11 -12.75
C ARG A 163 -22.07 11.07 -12.63
N GLN A 164 -21.51 12.15 -12.13
CA GLN A 164 -20.08 12.20 -11.81
C GLN A 164 -19.86 11.85 -10.34
N PHE A 165 -18.78 11.10 -10.10
CA PHE A 165 -18.27 10.75 -8.78
C PHE A 165 -16.93 11.46 -8.54
N GLY A 166 -16.70 11.93 -7.34
CA GLY A 166 -15.38 12.46 -6.95
C GLY A 166 -14.36 11.36 -6.68
N LYS A 167 -14.86 10.18 -6.27
CA LYS A 167 -14.03 9.02 -5.91
C LYS A 167 -14.66 7.72 -6.38
N VAL A 168 -13.81 6.78 -6.86
CA VAL A 168 -14.23 5.42 -7.23
C VAL A 168 -13.31 4.41 -6.54
N TYR A 169 -13.87 3.60 -5.66
CA TYR A 169 -13.21 2.50 -4.97
C TYR A 169 -13.53 1.19 -5.68
N ILE A 170 -12.52 0.40 -6.05
CA ILE A 170 -12.71 -0.85 -6.81
C ILE A 170 -12.07 -2.00 -6.04
N LEU A 171 -12.86 -3.02 -5.71
CA LEU A 171 -12.41 -4.29 -5.15
C LEU A 171 -13.01 -5.43 -5.96
N LEU A 172 -12.21 -6.07 -6.81
CA LEU A 172 -12.57 -7.20 -7.67
C LEU A 172 -11.39 -8.14 -7.82
N GLY A 173 -11.66 -9.43 -8.05
CA GLY A 173 -10.63 -10.37 -8.47
C GLY A 173 -10.66 -11.73 -7.78
N ILE A 174 -11.29 -11.83 -6.61
CA ILE A 174 -11.37 -13.12 -5.87
C ILE A 174 -12.12 -14.18 -6.68
N ASN A 175 -13.11 -13.79 -7.47
CA ASN A 175 -13.97 -14.71 -8.24
C ASN A 175 -13.32 -15.25 -9.52
N GLU A 176 -12.10 -14.80 -9.82
CA GLU A 176 -11.35 -15.19 -11.03
C GLU A 176 -10.04 -15.91 -10.68
N ILE A 177 -9.80 -16.19 -9.40
CA ILE A 177 -8.60 -16.91 -8.96
C ILE A 177 -8.50 -18.24 -9.72
N GLY A 178 -7.37 -18.46 -10.39
CA GLY A 178 -7.10 -19.66 -11.20
C GLY A 178 -7.58 -19.59 -12.66
N ALA A 179 -8.28 -18.51 -13.08
CA ALA A 179 -8.82 -18.42 -14.45
C ALA A 179 -7.81 -17.85 -15.47
N TYR A 180 -6.88 -16.98 -15.05
CA TYR A 180 -5.95 -16.26 -15.92
C TYR A 180 -4.56 -16.19 -15.27
N THR A 181 -3.52 -15.91 -16.07
CA THR A 181 -2.25 -15.45 -15.49
C THR A 181 -2.42 -14.09 -14.81
N ALA A 182 -1.54 -13.74 -13.88
CA ALA A 182 -1.61 -12.43 -13.23
C ALA A 182 -1.49 -11.29 -14.24
N ALA A 183 -0.66 -11.44 -15.27
CA ALA A 183 -0.46 -10.45 -16.32
C ALA A 183 -1.72 -10.26 -17.20
N ASP A 184 -2.33 -11.35 -17.66
CA ASP A 184 -3.54 -11.29 -18.49
C ASP A 184 -4.72 -10.72 -17.71
N TRP A 185 -4.82 -11.09 -16.44
CA TRP A 185 -5.86 -10.56 -15.56
C TRP A 185 -5.64 -9.06 -15.26
N ALA A 186 -4.41 -8.63 -15.00
CA ALA A 186 -4.08 -7.22 -14.79
C ALA A 186 -4.36 -6.38 -16.04
N ALA A 187 -4.19 -6.94 -17.25
CA ALA A 187 -4.55 -6.26 -18.49
C ALA A 187 -6.07 -6.03 -18.58
N GLN A 188 -6.89 -7.00 -18.14
CA GLN A 188 -8.34 -6.82 -18.05
C GLN A 188 -8.71 -5.77 -16.99
N TYR A 189 -8.04 -5.81 -15.83
CA TYR A 189 -8.24 -4.82 -14.77
C TYR A 189 -7.89 -3.40 -15.26
N LYS A 190 -6.81 -3.25 -16.02
CA LYS A 190 -6.44 -1.98 -16.67
C LYS A 190 -7.53 -1.50 -17.64
N SER A 191 -8.18 -2.42 -18.37
CA SER A 191 -9.31 -2.06 -19.25
C SER A 191 -10.50 -1.53 -18.45
N LEU A 192 -10.80 -2.12 -17.29
CA LEU A 192 -11.80 -1.60 -16.36
C LEU A 192 -11.44 -0.20 -15.85
N LEU A 193 -10.18 0.02 -15.45
CA LEU A 193 -9.73 1.36 -15.02
C LEU A 193 -9.87 2.39 -16.13
N ASN A 194 -9.55 2.02 -17.38
CA ASN A 194 -9.70 2.90 -18.53
C ASN A 194 -11.19 3.26 -18.77
N LEU A 195 -12.11 2.29 -18.66
CA LEU A 195 -13.54 2.54 -18.75
C LEU A 195 -14.01 3.51 -17.65
N VAL A 196 -13.59 3.27 -16.40
CA VAL A 196 -13.92 4.16 -15.28
C VAL A 196 -13.36 5.56 -15.54
N ARG A 197 -12.10 5.69 -15.96
CA ARG A 197 -11.47 6.98 -16.24
C ARG A 197 -12.16 7.72 -17.39
N GLU A 198 -12.56 7.01 -18.46
CA GLU A 198 -13.30 7.60 -19.59
C GLU A 198 -14.61 8.24 -19.13
N LYS A 199 -15.35 7.55 -18.26
CA LYS A 199 -16.67 8.00 -17.77
C LYS A 199 -16.58 8.98 -16.59
N GLN A 200 -15.48 8.93 -15.84
CA GLN A 200 -15.22 9.70 -14.62
C GLN A 200 -13.83 10.37 -14.69
N PRO A 201 -13.66 11.36 -15.58
CA PRO A 201 -12.34 11.93 -15.89
C PRO A 201 -11.66 12.59 -14.69
N ASP A 202 -12.43 13.15 -13.77
CA ASP A 202 -11.94 13.90 -12.61
C ASP A 202 -11.94 13.09 -11.31
N ALA A 203 -12.42 11.84 -11.32
CA ALA A 203 -12.47 11.03 -10.12
C ALA A 203 -11.07 10.58 -9.65
N VAL A 204 -10.86 10.55 -8.34
CA VAL A 204 -9.76 9.77 -7.75
C VAL A 204 -10.18 8.30 -7.73
N ILE A 205 -9.33 7.42 -8.26
CA ILE A 205 -9.60 5.99 -8.29
C ILE A 205 -8.74 5.30 -7.23
N PHE A 206 -9.37 4.49 -6.39
CA PHE A 206 -8.70 3.66 -5.39
C PHE A 206 -8.88 2.19 -5.77
N ILE A 207 -7.77 1.55 -6.15
CA ILE A 207 -7.70 0.09 -6.32
C ILE A 207 -7.49 -0.50 -4.93
N GLN A 208 -8.39 -1.34 -4.48
CA GLN A 208 -8.26 -2.05 -3.21
C GLN A 208 -7.73 -3.46 -3.45
N SER A 209 -6.88 -3.95 -2.54
CA SER A 209 -6.35 -5.31 -2.62
C SER A 209 -7.45 -6.36 -2.59
N ILE A 210 -7.29 -7.44 -3.34
CA ILE A 210 -8.06 -8.67 -3.16
C ILE A 210 -7.71 -9.22 -1.78
N PHE A 211 -8.71 -9.55 -0.97
CA PHE A 211 -8.49 -10.12 0.36
C PHE A 211 -7.89 -11.51 0.27
N HIS A 212 -6.96 -11.81 1.18
CA HIS A 212 -6.50 -13.17 1.38
C HIS A 212 -7.64 -14.06 1.89
N THR A 213 -7.51 -15.34 1.66
CA THR A 213 -8.35 -16.36 2.28
C THR A 213 -7.65 -16.94 3.52
N THR A 214 -8.40 -17.61 4.40
CA THR A 214 -7.76 -18.31 5.50
C THR A 214 -6.76 -19.35 4.98
N GLN A 215 -5.71 -19.65 5.73
CA GLN A 215 -4.70 -20.63 5.32
C GLN A 215 -5.35 -21.98 4.96
N LYS A 216 -6.29 -22.46 5.79
CA LYS A 216 -7.04 -23.68 5.52
C LYS A 216 -7.78 -23.63 4.17
N LYS A 217 -8.37 -22.50 3.82
CA LYS A 217 -9.09 -22.33 2.54
C LYS A 217 -8.12 -22.32 1.38
N SER A 218 -7.01 -21.57 1.51
CA SER A 218 -5.95 -21.54 0.52
C SER A 218 -5.37 -22.93 0.23
N ASP A 219 -5.13 -23.72 1.25
CA ASP A 219 -4.58 -25.08 1.08
C ASP A 219 -5.55 -26.03 0.38
N SER A 220 -6.85 -25.94 0.68
CA SER A 220 -7.86 -26.92 0.28
C SER A 220 -8.69 -26.54 -0.96
N SER A 221 -8.48 -25.36 -1.56
CA SER A 221 -9.30 -24.87 -2.68
C SER A 221 -8.46 -24.20 -3.76
N TYR A 222 -9.13 -23.66 -4.79
CA TYR A 222 -8.50 -22.86 -5.84
C TYR A 222 -8.21 -21.40 -5.41
N PHE A 223 -8.72 -20.96 -4.26
CA PHE A 223 -8.45 -19.63 -3.69
C PHE A 223 -7.05 -19.61 -3.05
N LYS A 224 -6.01 -19.59 -3.86
CA LYS A 224 -4.61 -19.63 -3.39
C LYS A 224 -4.12 -18.24 -3.02
N ASN A 225 -3.66 -18.05 -1.77
CA ASN A 225 -3.08 -16.78 -1.32
C ASN A 225 -1.85 -16.37 -2.14
N GLU A 226 -1.07 -17.32 -2.63
CA GLU A 226 0.05 -17.06 -3.54
C GLU A 226 -0.43 -16.36 -4.82
N VAL A 227 -1.52 -16.86 -5.44
CA VAL A 227 -2.11 -16.26 -6.65
C VAL A 227 -2.75 -14.91 -6.34
N ILE A 228 -3.36 -14.75 -5.15
CA ILE A 228 -3.90 -13.47 -4.69
C ILE A 228 -2.76 -12.45 -4.58
N ASN A 229 -1.64 -12.82 -3.97
CA ASN A 229 -0.46 -11.97 -3.86
C ASN A 229 0.09 -11.54 -5.23
N GLU A 230 0.21 -12.47 -6.17
CA GLU A 230 0.65 -12.16 -7.54
C GLU A 230 -0.28 -11.14 -8.21
N ARG A 231 -1.59 -11.28 -8.05
CA ARG A 231 -2.59 -10.35 -8.60
C ARG A 231 -2.55 -9.00 -7.92
N ASN A 232 -2.47 -8.98 -6.59
CA ASN A 232 -2.36 -7.74 -5.83
C ASN A 232 -1.10 -6.96 -6.23
N ALA A 233 0.04 -7.65 -6.39
CA ALA A 233 1.26 -7.04 -6.89
C ALA A 233 1.11 -6.48 -8.32
N ALA A 234 0.36 -7.17 -9.19
CA ALA A 234 0.14 -6.74 -10.56
C ALA A 234 -0.79 -5.51 -10.66
N ILE A 235 -1.89 -5.46 -9.87
CA ILE A 235 -2.79 -4.29 -9.88
C ILE A 235 -2.21 -3.10 -9.12
N ALA A 236 -1.35 -3.32 -8.13
CA ALA A 236 -0.65 -2.23 -7.44
C ALA A 236 0.21 -1.40 -8.42
N GLN A 237 0.75 -2.04 -9.47
CA GLN A 237 1.53 -1.35 -10.51
C GLN A 237 0.68 -0.49 -11.46
N LEU A 238 -0.66 -0.59 -11.40
CA LEU A 238 -1.58 0.25 -12.18
C LEU A 238 -1.84 1.60 -11.49
N ALA A 239 -1.46 1.74 -10.25
CA ALA A 239 -1.52 3.01 -9.53
C ALA A 239 -0.43 3.97 -10.05
N ASP A 240 -0.82 5.24 -10.23
CA ASP A 240 0.09 6.31 -10.68
C ASP A 240 0.55 7.23 -9.52
N GLY A 241 0.00 7.02 -8.32
CA GLY A 241 0.26 7.83 -7.15
C GLY A 241 -0.22 9.28 -7.23
N LYS A 242 -1.07 9.60 -8.22
CA LYS A 242 -1.61 10.96 -8.45
C LYS A 242 -3.12 10.98 -8.54
N THR A 243 -3.67 10.13 -9.39
CA THR A 243 -5.12 10.02 -9.64
C THR A 243 -5.63 8.61 -9.47
N ILE A 244 -4.75 7.63 -9.45
CA ILE A 244 -5.02 6.22 -9.18
C ILE A 244 -4.11 5.77 -8.05
N PHE A 245 -4.70 5.33 -6.95
CA PHE A 245 -4.00 4.86 -5.76
C PHE A 245 -4.30 3.39 -5.51
N TYR A 246 -3.33 2.67 -4.95
CA TYR A 246 -3.53 1.31 -4.46
C TYR A 246 -3.59 1.30 -2.94
N LEU A 247 -4.61 0.67 -2.38
CA LEU A 247 -4.80 0.49 -0.95
C LEU A 247 -4.72 -1.00 -0.61
N ASP A 248 -3.69 -1.40 0.12
CA ASP A 248 -3.61 -2.75 0.66
C ASP A 248 -4.43 -2.85 1.94
N LEU A 249 -5.49 -3.64 1.88
CA LEU A 249 -6.40 -3.87 3.00
C LEU A 249 -6.07 -5.15 3.78
N ASN A 250 -5.22 -6.02 3.24
CA ASN A 250 -4.90 -7.31 3.86
C ASN A 250 -4.33 -7.20 5.27
N PRO A 251 -3.44 -6.22 5.58
CA PRO A 251 -2.94 -6.07 6.95
C PRO A 251 -4.00 -5.83 8.03
N LEU A 252 -5.23 -5.45 7.64
CA LEU A 252 -6.35 -5.27 8.58
C LEU A 252 -6.92 -6.60 9.05
N PHE A 253 -6.79 -7.64 8.24
CA PHE A 253 -7.55 -8.89 8.40
C PHE A 253 -6.65 -10.11 8.51
N ASP A 254 -5.37 -9.99 8.14
CA ASP A 254 -4.43 -11.09 8.12
C ASP A 254 -3.89 -11.43 9.52
N ASP A 255 -3.51 -12.67 9.67
CA ASP A 255 -2.71 -13.17 10.78
C ASP A 255 -1.20 -12.93 10.52
N GLU A 256 -0.37 -13.35 11.44
CA GLU A 256 1.08 -13.24 11.39
C GLU A 256 1.74 -13.98 10.20
N ASN A 257 1.01 -14.89 9.54
CA ASN A 257 1.47 -15.63 8.37
C ASN A 257 1.00 -15.03 7.04
N GLY A 258 0.26 -13.94 7.08
CA GLY A 258 -0.27 -13.26 5.88
C GLY A 258 -1.46 -13.99 5.26
N ALA A 259 -2.29 -14.63 6.07
CA ALA A 259 -3.55 -15.25 5.67
C ALA A 259 -4.70 -14.61 6.45
N LEU A 260 -5.90 -14.56 5.87
CA LEU A 260 -7.10 -14.10 6.58
C LEU A 260 -7.26 -14.86 7.90
N ARG A 261 -7.38 -14.12 8.98
CA ARG A 261 -7.58 -14.68 10.33
C ARG A 261 -8.79 -15.61 10.35
N ALA A 262 -8.59 -16.83 10.86
CA ALA A 262 -9.63 -17.85 10.87
C ALA A 262 -10.86 -17.46 11.71
N ASP A 263 -10.68 -16.68 12.78
CA ASP A 263 -11.76 -16.15 13.61
C ASP A 263 -12.54 -15.00 12.93
N TYR A 264 -11.96 -14.36 11.91
CA TYR A 264 -12.59 -13.29 11.15
C TYR A 264 -13.48 -13.80 10.01
N SER A 265 -13.41 -15.08 9.67
CA SER A 265 -14.19 -15.66 8.57
C SER A 265 -15.00 -16.88 9.02
N GLY A 266 -16.14 -17.11 8.36
CA GLY A 266 -16.96 -18.29 8.57
C GLY A 266 -16.75 -19.38 7.49
N ASP A 267 -16.42 -18.96 6.27
CA ASP A 267 -16.23 -19.81 5.09
C ASP A 267 -14.79 -19.84 4.56
N GLY A 268 -13.94 -19.03 5.17
CA GLY A 268 -12.54 -18.88 4.83
C GLY A 268 -12.24 -17.89 3.71
N VAL A 269 -13.27 -17.21 3.18
CA VAL A 269 -13.15 -16.20 2.11
C VAL A 269 -13.68 -14.84 2.56
N HIS A 270 -14.93 -14.81 3.07
CA HIS A 270 -15.61 -13.57 3.42
C HIS A 270 -15.31 -13.17 4.87
N VAL A 271 -15.06 -11.90 5.05
CA VAL A 271 -14.92 -11.28 6.37
C VAL A 271 -16.30 -11.21 7.05
N ARG A 272 -16.37 -11.51 8.34
CA ARG A 272 -17.62 -11.43 9.13
C ARG A 272 -18.04 -9.98 9.37
N ALA A 273 -19.35 -9.75 9.48
CA ALA A 273 -19.98 -8.46 9.64
C ALA A 273 -19.29 -7.47 10.61
N PRO A 274 -18.87 -7.86 11.84
CA PRO A 274 -18.29 -6.90 12.78
C PRO A 274 -16.97 -6.26 12.31
N TYR A 275 -16.27 -6.89 11.37
CA TYR A 275 -14.93 -6.44 10.95
C TYR A 275 -14.95 -5.46 9.77
N TYR A 276 -16.09 -5.25 9.10
CA TYR A 276 -16.21 -4.26 8.02
C TYR A 276 -16.02 -2.81 8.53
N VAL A 277 -16.30 -2.57 9.81
CA VAL A 277 -16.03 -1.27 10.45
C VAL A 277 -14.53 -0.93 10.41
N GLN A 278 -13.65 -1.93 10.59
CA GLN A 278 -12.19 -1.72 10.51
C GLN A 278 -11.77 -1.27 9.10
N TRP A 279 -12.40 -1.82 8.07
CA TRP A 279 -12.16 -1.39 6.68
C TRP A 279 -12.57 0.06 6.47
N ARG A 280 -13.80 0.45 6.87
CA ARG A 280 -14.24 1.84 6.82
C ARG A 280 -13.30 2.78 7.56
N ASP A 281 -12.95 2.46 8.80
CA ASP A 281 -12.10 3.31 9.64
C ASP A 281 -10.67 3.43 9.06
N HIS A 282 -10.23 2.40 8.35
CA HIS A 282 -8.99 2.46 7.57
C HIS A 282 -9.11 3.44 6.41
N LEU A 283 -10.19 3.38 5.63
CA LEU A 283 -10.41 4.29 4.50
C LEU A 283 -10.42 5.76 4.91
N TYR A 284 -10.85 6.08 6.14
CA TYR A 284 -10.80 7.45 6.66
C TYR A 284 -9.39 8.04 6.73
N ARG A 285 -8.34 7.23 6.70
CA ARG A 285 -6.93 7.68 6.73
C ARG A 285 -6.37 7.99 5.34
N PHE A 286 -7.10 7.68 4.29
CA PHE A 286 -6.62 7.74 2.91
C PHE A 286 -7.42 8.73 2.06
N GLY A 287 -7.86 9.83 2.64
CA GLY A 287 -8.48 10.91 1.90
C GLY A 287 -7.48 11.61 0.98
N VAL A 288 -7.88 11.88 -0.25
CA VAL A 288 -7.14 12.73 -1.21
C VAL A 288 -7.96 14.00 -1.39
N VAL A 289 -7.41 15.14 -0.98
CA VAL A 289 -8.02 16.46 -1.16
C VAL A 289 -7.30 17.12 -2.34
N LYS A 290 -8.10 17.55 -3.34
CA LYS A 290 -7.60 18.26 -4.52
C LYS A 290 -7.53 19.77 -4.26
#